data_d481b0538657b20900c2f4ad9dc0826c
#
_entry.id   d481b0538657b20900c2f4ad9dc0826c
#
_cell.length_a   1.000
_cell.length_b   1.000
_cell.length_c   1.000
_cell.angle_alpha   90.00
_cell.angle_beta   90.00
_cell.angle_gamma   90.00
#
_symmetry.space_group_name_H-M   'P 1'
#
loop_
_entity.id
_entity.type
_entity.pdbx_description
1 polymer ?
#
loop_
_entity_poly.entity_id
_entity_poly.type
_entity_poly.pdbx_seq_one_letter_code
_entity_poly.pdbx_strand_id
1 'polypeptide(L)'
;MARLSWQPLPIQRSAMADVILVALVSGPVAAPFLAHIPFFPFPIITNIIYWMGRRVCPQPDMALMVMPPNLMTVCMRCYGVLLALVLTRLLFERDRGKGAYWLHQYRFLGAAIATVLTFAYPIEMIIELLGWWEYNNYIVTTFGFLTGLGIGLFLVPVLYRKPNLKTYSV
;
A
#
# COMPACT_ATOMS: atom_id res chain seq x y z
N MET A 1 -19.90 -17.52 20.76
CA MET A 1 -18.97 -16.95 19.75
C MET A 1 -17.55 -17.05 20.28
N ALA A 2 -16.77 -18.01 19.80
CA ALA A 2 -15.37 -18.18 20.23
C ALA A 2 -14.55 -17.01 19.70
N ARG A 3 -13.99 -16.19 20.58
CA ARG A 3 -13.03 -15.15 20.21
C ARG A 3 -11.73 -15.85 19.79
N LEU A 4 -11.40 -15.83 18.50
CA LEU A 4 -10.08 -16.24 18.06
C LEU A 4 -9.04 -15.35 18.75
N SER A 5 -8.25 -15.93 19.63
CA SER A 5 -7.11 -15.24 20.22
C SER A 5 -5.94 -15.27 19.22
N TRP A 6 -5.56 -14.12 18.72
CA TRP A 6 -4.47 -13.97 17.78
C TRP A 6 -3.17 -13.66 18.51
N GLN A 7 -2.10 -14.35 18.17
CA GLN A 7 -0.76 -14.03 18.66
C GLN A 7 0.00 -13.19 17.62
N PRO A 8 0.84 -12.24 18.05
CA PRO A 8 1.69 -11.49 17.14
C PRO A 8 2.67 -12.42 16.41
N LEU A 9 2.97 -12.11 15.15
CA LEU A 9 3.99 -12.80 14.38
C LEU A 9 5.37 -12.67 15.07
N PRO A 10 6.28 -13.63 14.89
CA PRO A 10 7.65 -13.48 15.34
C PRO A 10 8.26 -12.18 14.77
N ILE A 11 8.97 -11.45 15.60
CA ILE A 11 9.57 -10.13 15.35
C ILE A 11 10.29 -10.07 13.99
N GLN A 12 10.99 -11.13 13.62
CA GLN A 12 11.76 -11.21 12.37
C GLN A 12 10.89 -11.11 11.10
N ARG A 13 9.70 -11.70 11.07
CA ARG A 13 8.78 -11.61 9.92
C ARG A 13 8.09 -10.25 9.85
N SER A 14 7.79 -9.66 10.99
CA SER A 14 7.24 -8.31 11.09
C SER A 14 8.26 -7.28 10.58
N ALA A 15 9.51 -7.37 11.00
CA ALA A 15 10.57 -6.46 10.57
C ALA A 15 10.82 -6.53 9.06
N MET A 16 10.81 -7.73 8.46
CA MET A 16 10.95 -7.87 7.00
C MET A 16 9.82 -7.18 6.24
N ALA A 17 8.57 -7.34 6.69
CA ALA A 17 7.42 -6.68 6.09
C ALA A 17 7.52 -5.15 6.22
N ASP A 18 7.98 -4.65 7.36
CA ASP A 18 8.17 -3.22 7.60
C ASP A 18 9.29 -2.64 6.71
N VAL A 19 10.41 -3.35 6.55
CA VAL A 19 11.50 -2.96 5.64
C VAL A 19 11.01 -2.89 4.19
N ILE A 20 10.26 -3.90 3.74
CA ILE A 20 9.66 -3.90 2.39
C ILE A 20 8.71 -2.73 2.22
N LEU A 21 7.84 -2.46 3.20
CA LEU A 21 6.89 -1.35 3.14
C LEU A 21 7.60 0.01 3.07
N VAL A 22 8.63 0.21 3.89
CA VAL A 22 9.46 1.42 3.86
C VAL A 22 10.16 1.57 2.50
N ALA A 23 10.73 0.50 1.96
CA ALA A 23 11.37 0.53 0.66
C ALA A 23 10.38 0.86 -0.48
N LEU A 24 9.16 0.30 -0.43
CA LEU A 24 8.10 0.57 -1.42
C LEU A 24 7.62 2.02 -1.37
N VAL A 25 7.58 2.65 -0.20
CA VAL A 25 7.13 4.05 -0.06
C VAL A 25 8.24 5.04 -0.38
N SER A 26 9.47 4.78 0.10
CA SER A 26 10.59 5.68 -0.11
C SER A 26 11.19 5.56 -1.52
N GLY A 27 11.20 4.37 -2.10
CA GLY A 27 11.80 4.10 -3.42
C GLY A 27 11.28 5.02 -4.53
N PRO A 28 9.96 5.15 -4.75
CA PRO A 28 9.40 6.01 -5.79
C PRO A 28 9.80 7.48 -5.68
N VAL A 29 9.94 7.99 -4.45
CA VAL A 29 10.34 9.37 -4.20
C VAL A 29 11.86 9.53 -4.28
N ALA A 30 12.61 8.55 -3.78
CA ALA A 30 14.07 8.62 -3.78
C ALA A 30 14.70 8.43 -5.18
N ALA A 31 14.06 7.66 -6.06
CA ALA A 31 14.60 7.33 -7.37
C ALA A 31 14.97 8.56 -8.24
N PRO A 32 14.15 9.62 -8.35
CA PRO A 32 14.51 10.81 -9.10
C PRO A 32 15.78 11.51 -8.57
N PHE A 33 15.97 11.51 -7.24
CA PHE A 33 17.16 12.10 -6.62
C PHE A 33 18.41 11.22 -6.85
N LEU A 34 18.26 9.90 -6.70
CA LEU A 34 19.33 8.93 -6.93
C LEU A 34 19.80 8.92 -8.39
N ALA A 35 18.91 9.22 -9.33
CA ALA A 35 19.22 9.32 -10.76
C ALA A 35 20.25 10.42 -11.10
N HIS A 36 20.37 11.43 -10.25
CA HIS A 36 21.33 12.53 -10.43
C HIS A 36 22.72 12.22 -9.87
N ILE A 37 22.87 11.11 -9.13
CA ILE A 37 24.15 10.74 -8.53
C ILE A 37 24.88 9.76 -9.47
N PRO A 38 25.96 10.18 -10.16
CA PRO A 38 26.65 9.33 -11.13
C PRO A 38 27.55 8.27 -10.50
N PHE A 39 27.55 8.15 -9.19
CA PHE A 39 28.45 7.27 -8.43
C PHE A 39 27.88 5.85 -8.30
N PHE A 40 28.69 4.85 -8.62
CA PHE A 40 28.34 3.43 -8.37
C PHE A 40 28.10 3.17 -6.87
N PRO A 41 27.00 2.49 -6.43
CA PRO A 41 26.05 1.67 -7.17
C PRO A 41 24.70 2.35 -7.51
N PHE A 42 24.54 3.67 -7.30
CA PHE A 42 23.25 4.37 -7.40
C PHE A 42 22.54 4.24 -8.77
N PRO A 43 23.21 4.31 -9.93
CA PRO A 43 22.54 4.15 -11.21
C PRO A 43 21.87 2.78 -11.38
N ILE A 44 22.48 1.72 -10.84
CA ILE A 44 21.91 0.36 -10.92
C ILE A 44 20.66 0.27 -10.05
N ILE A 45 20.72 0.79 -8.82
CA ILE A 45 19.59 0.80 -7.89
C ILE A 45 18.43 1.59 -8.50
N THR A 46 18.71 2.77 -9.03
CA THR A 46 17.73 3.62 -9.70
C THR A 46 17.05 2.91 -10.87
N ASN A 47 17.84 2.27 -11.75
CA ASN A 47 17.29 1.53 -12.87
C ASN A 47 16.39 0.37 -12.43
N ILE A 48 16.74 -0.34 -11.36
CA ILE A 48 15.92 -1.40 -10.79
C ILE A 48 14.59 -0.81 -10.28
N ILE A 49 14.63 0.31 -9.55
CA ILE A 49 13.42 0.94 -9.00
C ILE A 49 12.50 1.41 -10.14
N TYR A 50 13.04 2.06 -11.19
CA TYR A 50 12.25 2.46 -12.36
C TYR A 50 11.68 1.26 -13.12
N TRP A 51 12.46 0.19 -13.29
CA TRP A 51 11.99 -1.02 -13.94
C TRP A 51 10.84 -1.66 -13.16
N MET A 52 10.94 -1.77 -11.83
CA MET A 52 9.88 -2.27 -10.97
C MET A 52 8.65 -1.36 -11.02
N GLY A 53 8.82 -0.05 -10.92
CA GLY A 53 7.73 0.92 -11.00
C GLY A 53 6.90 0.79 -12.27
N ARG A 54 7.57 0.71 -13.43
CA ARG A 54 6.91 0.51 -14.73
C ARG A 54 6.15 -0.81 -14.87
N ARG A 55 6.51 -1.83 -14.11
CA ARG A 55 5.81 -3.13 -14.12
C ARG A 55 4.57 -3.15 -13.24
N VAL A 56 4.56 -2.35 -12.17
CA VAL A 56 3.50 -2.33 -11.18
C VAL A 56 2.50 -1.21 -11.44
N CYS A 57 2.97 -0.06 -11.92
CA CYS A 57 2.13 1.10 -12.18
C CYS A 57 1.50 1.03 -13.59
N PRO A 58 0.16 1.11 -13.73
CA PRO A 58 -0.51 1.09 -15.03
C PRO A 58 -0.29 2.38 -15.85
N GLN A 59 0.02 3.50 -15.20
CA GLN A 59 0.20 4.81 -15.82
C GLN A 59 1.49 5.50 -15.29
N PRO A 60 2.69 4.96 -15.59
CA PRO A 60 3.94 5.53 -15.08
C PRO A 60 4.22 6.93 -15.62
N ASP A 61 3.72 7.26 -16.81
CA ASP A 61 3.93 8.56 -17.47
C ASP A 61 3.12 9.70 -16.82
N MET A 62 2.09 9.35 -16.04
CA MET A 62 1.29 10.29 -15.22
C MET A 62 1.87 10.49 -13.81
N ALA A 63 3.13 10.12 -13.61
CA ALA A 63 3.79 10.31 -12.33
C ALA A 63 4.16 11.78 -12.08
N LEU A 64 4.24 12.16 -10.81
CA LEU A 64 4.62 13.51 -10.42
C LEU A 64 6.10 13.78 -10.79
N MET A 65 6.37 14.92 -11.42
CA MET A 65 7.73 15.39 -11.64
C MET A 65 8.28 15.97 -10.34
N VAL A 66 9.23 15.26 -9.74
CA VAL A 66 9.84 15.65 -8.46
C VAL A 66 11.15 16.41 -8.71
N MET A 67 11.95 15.95 -9.65
CA MET A 67 13.23 16.57 -9.98
C MET A 67 13.46 16.53 -11.50
N PRO A 68 13.26 17.65 -12.22
CA PRO A 68 13.36 17.67 -13.68
C PRO A 68 14.72 17.14 -14.18
N PRO A 69 14.77 16.30 -15.22
CA PRO A 69 13.64 15.78 -16.01
C PRO A 69 12.97 14.51 -15.43
N ASN A 70 13.33 14.07 -14.23
CA ASN A 70 12.96 12.77 -13.69
C ASN A 70 11.59 12.80 -12.98
N LEU A 71 10.72 11.90 -13.41
CA LEU A 71 9.43 11.62 -12.78
C LEU A 71 9.59 10.63 -11.63
N MET A 72 8.61 10.59 -10.70
CA MET A 72 8.47 9.47 -9.77
C MET A 72 8.32 8.15 -10.52
N THR A 73 8.66 7.03 -9.89
CA THR A 73 8.57 5.72 -10.54
C THR A 73 7.16 5.17 -10.62
N VAL A 74 6.22 5.75 -9.87
CA VAL A 74 4.80 5.36 -9.86
C VAL A 74 3.91 6.61 -9.87
N CYS A 75 2.70 6.49 -10.44
CA CYS A 75 1.72 7.57 -10.45
C CYS A 75 1.19 7.87 -9.03
N MET A 76 0.61 9.05 -8.85
CA MET A 76 0.07 9.50 -7.55
C MET A 76 -1.04 8.58 -7.02
N ARG A 77 -1.79 7.90 -7.90
CA ARG A 77 -2.79 6.89 -7.52
C ARG A 77 -2.16 5.71 -6.78
N CYS A 78 -1.14 5.11 -7.37
CA CYS A 78 -0.40 4.01 -6.74
C CYS A 78 0.31 4.46 -5.45
N TYR A 79 0.84 5.69 -5.44
CA TYR A 79 1.46 6.25 -4.26
C TYR A 79 0.46 6.46 -3.11
N GLY A 80 -0.78 6.89 -3.42
CA GLY A 80 -1.87 6.95 -2.45
C GLY A 80 -2.14 5.62 -1.75
N VAL A 81 -2.15 4.51 -2.50
CA VAL A 81 -2.28 3.15 -1.94
C VAL A 81 -1.18 2.86 -0.93
N LEU A 82 0.08 3.16 -1.28
CA LEU A 82 1.23 2.93 -0.40
C LEU A 82 1.14 3.76 0.89
N LEU A 83 0.74 5.03 0.80
CA LEU A 83 0.54 5.88 1.97
C LEU A 83 -0.52 5.33 2.92
N ALA A 84 -1.63 4.82 2.39
CA ALA A 84 -2.68 4.21 3.20
C ALA A 84 -2.20 2.91 3.88
N LEU A 85 -1.38 2.10 3.20
CA LEU A 85 -0.77 0.91 3.82
C LEU A 85 0.17 1.27 4.97
N VAL A 86 0.97 2.34 4.83
CA VAL A 86 1.80 2.85 5.94
C VAL A 86 0.93 3.30 7.10
N LEU A 87 -0.11 4.08 6.82
CA LEU A 87 -1.03 4.55 7.85
C LEU A 87 -1.67 3.37 8.59
N THR A 88 -2.19 2.38 7.87
CA THR A 88 -2.80 1.19 8.49
C THR A 88 -1.79 0.38 9.29
N ARG A 89 -0.54 0.33 8.85
CA ARG A 89 0.53 -0.32 9.62
C ARG A 89 0.85 0.44 10.92
N LEU A 90 0.93 1.76 10.87
CA LEU A 90 1.14 2.59 12.06
C LEU A 90 -0.04 2.48 13.06
N LEU A 91 -1.28 2.49 12.54
CA LEU A 91 -2.46 2.26 13.36
C LEU A 91 -2.44 0.88 14.03
N PHE A 92 -1.98 -0.14 13.30
CA PHE A 92 -1.86 -1.50 13.85
C PHE A 92 -0.82 -1.56 14.96
N GLU A 93 0.30 -0.87 14.82
CA GLU A 93 1.33 -0.81 15.85
C GLU A 93 0.80 -0.17 17.13
N ARG A 94 0.03 0.91 17.00
CA ARG A 94 -0.58 1.62 18.12
C ARG A 94 -1.64 0.77 18.84
N ASP A 95 -2.59 0.20 18.09
CA ASP A 95 -3.77 -0.47 18.66
C ASP A 95 -3.66 -1.99 18.72
N ARG A 96 -2.62 -2.55 18.12
CA ARG A 96 -2.40 -4.00 17.99
C ARG A 96 -3.62 -4.76 17.46
N GLY A 97 -4.39 -4.09 16.59
CA GLY A 97 -5.60 -4.62 15.96
C GLY A 97 -6.80 -4.78 16.91
N LYS A 98 -6.86 -4.01 18.00
CA LYS A 98 -7.99 -4.03 18.95
C LYS A 98 -9.08 -3.02 18.58
N GLY A 99 -8.81 -2.05 17.71
CA GLY A 99 -9.76 -1.04 17.28
C GLY A 99 -10.99 -1.64 16.56
N ALA A 100 -12.17 -1.04 16.73
CA ALA A 100 -13.40 -1.48 16.07
C ALA A 100 -13.38 -1.27 14.54
N TYR A 101 -12.47 -0.44 14.03
CA TYR A 101 -12.33 -0.13 12.60
C TYR A 101 -11.61 -1.22 11.80
N TRP A 102 -11.06 -2.26 12.44
CA TRP A 102 -10.40 -3.35 11.74
C TRP A 102 -11.41 -4.26 11.05
N LEU A 103 -11.45 -4.23 9.72
CA LEU A 103 -12.45 -4.92 8.91
C LEU A 103 -12.41 -6.44 9.06
N HIS A 104 -11.24 -7.04 9.33
CA HIS A 104 -11.12 -8.49 9.52
C HIS A 104 -12.01 -9.06 10.65
N GLN A 105 -12.42 -8.22 11.63
CA GLN A 105 -13.27 -8.64 12.74
C GLN A 105 -14.70 -8.97 12.30
N TYR A 106 -15.16 -8.33 11.23
CA TYR A 106 -16.52 -8.46 10.69
C TYR A 106 -16.65 -9.59 9.65
N ARG A 107 -15.61 -10.42 9.49
CA ARG A 107 -15.59 -11.57 8.58
C ARG A 107 -16.08 -11.18 7.17
N PHE A 108 -17.24 -11.76 6.74
CA PHE A 108 -17.79 -11.53 5.41
C PHE A 108 -18.14 -10.05 5.15
N LEU A 109 -18.76 -9.38 6.11
CA LEU A 109 -19.12 -7.96 5.97
C LEU A 109 -17.87 -7.08 5.88
N GLY A 110 -16.83 -7.38 6.66
CA GLY A 110 -15.55 -6.69 6.57
C GLY A 110 -14.84 -6.93 5.23
N ALA A 111 -14.88 -8.15 4.70
CA ALA A 111 -14.38 -8.46 3.37
C ALA A 111 -15.15 -7.71 2.28
N ALA A 112 -16.48 -7.64 2.38
CA ALA A 112 -17.31 -6.90 1.44
C ALA A 112 -16.97 -5.40 1.43
N ILE A 113 -16.85 -4.78 2.61
CA ILE A 113 -16.45 -3.36 2.73
C ILE A 113 -15.04 -3.15 2.15
N ALA A 114 -14.07 -4.01 2.48
CA ALA A 114 -12.72 -3.94 1.94
C ALA A 114 -12.72 -4.03 0.41
N THR A 115 -13.53 -4.92 -0.16
CA THR A 115 -13.69 -5.08 -1.60
C THR A 115 -14.28 -3.83 -2.24
N VAL A 116 -15.35 -3.26 -1.67
CA VAL A 116 -15.96 -2.01 -2.17
C VAL A 116 -14.93 -0.87 -2.18
N LEU A 117 -14.17 -0.71 -1.09
CA LEU A 117 -13.11 0.31 -1.04
C LEU A 117 -12.01 0.05 -2.07
N THR A 118 -11.66 -1.22 -2.31
CA THR A 118 -10.66 -1.60 -3.30
C THR A 118 -11.11 -1.28 -4.72
N PHE A 119 -12.41 -1.36 -5.00
CA PHE A 119 -12.97 -0.99 -6.30
C PHE A 119 -12.94 0.52 -6.58
N ALA A 120 -12.68 1.36 -5.59
CA ALA A 120 -12.53 2.81 -5.80
C ALA A 120 -11.44 3.14 -6.84
N TYR A 121 -10.31 2.43 -6.81
CA TYR A 121 -9.21 2.59 -7.77
C TYR A 121 -9.61 2.27 -9.22
N PRO A 122 -10.08 1.05 -9.55
CA PRO A 122 -10.44 0.73 -10.93
C PRO A 122 -11.64 1.54 -11.44
N ILE A 123 -12.59 1.91 -10.59
CA ILE A 123 -13.73 2.76 -10.98
C ILE A 123 -13.22 4.15 -11.40
N GLU A 124 -12.37 4.76 -10.61
CA GLU A 124 -11.79 6.07 -10.93
C GLU A 124 -10.99 6.02 -12.23
N MET A 125 -10.18 4.97 -12.41
CA MET A 125 -9.41 4.77 -13.63
C MET A 125 -10.30 4.61 -14.87
N ILE A 126 -11.43 3.90 -14.76
CA ILE A 126 -12.39 3.74 -15.87
C ILE A 126 -13.06 5.09 -16.20
N ILE A 127 -13.45 5.87 -15.19
CA ILE A 127 -14.08 7.18 -15.38
C ILE A 127 -13.12 8.15 -16.09
N GLU A 128 -11.84 8.13 -15.74
CA GLU A 128 -10.78 8.89 -16.41
C GLU A 128 -10.61 8.44 -17.87
N LEU A 129 -10.54 7.13 -18.12
CA LEU A 129 -10.41 6.58 -19.48
C LEU A 129 -11.62 6.88 -20.38
N LEU A 130 -12.81 7.04 -19.80
CA LEU A 130 -14.02 7.46 -20.51
C LEU A 130 -14.04 8.98 -20.80
N GLY A 131 -13.06 9.72 -20.31
CA GLY A 131 -12.96 11.16 -20.50
C GLY A 131 -13.99 11.98 -19.74
N TRP A 132 -14.60 11.42 -18.69
CA TRP A 132 -15.58 12.13 -17.88
C TRP A 132 -14.94 13.19 -16.98
N TRP A 133 -13.67 13.02 -16.63
CA TRP A 133 -12.86 14.04 -15.98
C TRP A 133 -11.39 13.96 -16.39
N GLU A 134 -10.68 15.07 -16.21
CA GLU A 134 -9.24 15.14 -16.44
C GLU A 134 -8.46 14.60 -15.24
N TYR A 135 -7.27 14.06 -15.54
CA TYR A 135 -6.34 13.59 -14.51
C TYR A 135 -5.99 14.70 -13.51
N ASN A 136 -6.29 14.50 -12.25
CA ASN A 136 -5.93 15.41 -11.17
C ASN A 136 -5.24 14.64 -10.04
N ASN A 137 -4.00 15.03 -9.73
CA ASN A 137 -3.18 14.37 -8.72
C ASN A 137 -3.87 14.22 -7.35
N TYR A 138 -4.67 15.21 -6.93
CA TYR A 138 -5.38 15.14 -5.64
C TYR A 138 -6.50 14.11 -5.66
N ILE A 139 -7.29 14.10 -6.72
CA ILE A 139 -8.41 13.16 -6.88
C ILE A 139 -7.88 11.73 -6.95
N VAL A 140 -6.94 11.45 -7.86
CA VAL A 140 -6.41 10.10 -8.06
C VAL A 140 -5.67 9.58 -6.82
N THR A 141 -4.98 10.47 -6.07
CA THR A 141 -4.33 10.09 -4.81
C THR A 141 -5.36 9.69 -3.75
N THR A 142 -6.48 10.44 -3.67
CA THR A 142 -7.55 10.14 -2.71
C THR A 142 -8.19 8.78 -3.00
N PHE A 143 -8.50 8.47 -4.25
CA PHE A 143 -9.05 7.16 -4.63
C PHE A 143 -8.04 6.04 -4.39
N GLY A 144 -6.78 6.25 -4.71
CA GLY A 144 -5.70 5.32 -4.35
C GLY A 144 -5.61 5.10 -2.85
N PHE A 145 -5.70 6.17 -2.06
CA PHE A 145 -5.66 6.10 -0.61
C PHE A 145 -6.84 5.31 -0.02
N LEU A 146 -8.07 5.53 -0.51
CA LEU A 146 -9.25 4.76 -0.11
C LEU A 146 -9.07 3.26 -0.38
N THR A 147 -8.56 2.94 -1.56
CA THR A 147 -8.22 1.55 -1.93
C THR A 147 -7.19 0.94 -0.98
N GLY A 148 -6.11 1.67 -0.71
CA GLY A 148 -5.09 1.24 0.23
C GLY A 148 -5.61 1.06 1.66
N LEU A 149 -6.55 1.90 2.12
CA LEU A 149 -7.23 1.74 3.40
C LEU A 149 -8.07 0.45 3.43
N GLY A 150 -8.85 0.19 2.37
CA GLY A 150 -9.65 -1.03 2.27
C GLY A 150 -8.79 -2.29 2.41
N ILE A 151 -7.70 -2.36 1.64
CA ILE A 151 -6.74 -3.45 1.68
C ILE A 151 -6.05 -3.52 3.04
N GLY A 152 -5.53 -2.40 3.54
CA GLY A 152 -4.73 -2.35 4.76
C GLY A 152 -5.53 -2.70 6.01
N LEU A 153 -6.74 -2.15 6.19
CA LEU A 153 -7.59 -2.43 7.35
C LEU A 153 -8.06 -3.90 7.42
N PHE A 154 -8.09 -4.59 6.27
CA PHE A 154 -8.41 -6.01 6.22
C PHE A 154 -7.17 -6.90 6.35
N LEU A 155 -6.12 -6.65 5.55
CA LEU A 155 -4.97 -7.54 5.45
C LEU A 155 -3.92 -7.35 6.55
N VAL A 156 -3.67 -6.11 7.01
CA VAL A 156 -2.63 -5.86 8.00
C VAL A 156 -2.83 -6.69 9.29
N PRO A 157 -4.02 -6.72 9.90
CA PRO A 157 -4.22 -7.56 11.08
C PRO A 157 -4.07 -9.06 10.81
N VAL A 158 -4.40 -9.51 9.59
CA VAL A 158 -4.24 -10.92 9.19
C VAL A 158 -2.77 -11.28 9.01
N LEU A 159 -2.00 -10.41 8.37
CA LEU A 159 -0.57 -10.64 8.10
C LEU A 159 0.30 -10.56 9.36
N TYR A 160 -0.04 -9.65 10.28
CA TYR A 160 0.77 -9.40 11.48
C TYR A 160 0.32 -10.18 12.71
N ARG A 161 -0.68 -11.08 12.58
CA ARG A 161 -1.14 -11.96 13.66
C ARG A 161 -1.16 -13.42 13.21
N LYS A 162 -0.74 -14.33 14.12
CA LYS A 162 -0.92 -15.78 13.93
C LYS A 162 -2.25 -16.23 14.53
N PRO A 163 -3.02 -17.11 13.84
CA PRO A 163 -4.14 -17.79 14.48
C PRO A 163 -3.61 -18.68 15.60
N ASN A 164 -4.20 -18.61 16.77
CA ASN A 164 -3.85 -19.46 17.89
C ASN A 164 -4.54 -20.82 17.70
N LEU A 165 -3.81 -21.81 17.16
CA LEU A 165 -4.32 -23.16 16.87
C LEU A 165 -4.55 -24.01 18.15
N LYS A 166 -4.16 -23.51 19.34
CA LYS A 166 -4.29 -24.25 20.60
C LYS A 166 -5.72 -24.37 21.14
N THR A 167 -6.72 -23.74 20.50
CA THR A 167 -8.10 -23.76 21.01
C THR A 167 -8.97 -24.87 20.42
N TYR A 168 -8.39 -25.77 19.60
CA TYR A 168 -9.14 -26.88 18.97
C TYR A 168 -8.84 -28.25 19.55
N SER A 169 -8.18 -28.35 20.70
CA SER A 169 -8.02 -29.63 21.40
C SER A 169 -9.00 -29.68 22.59
N VAL A 170 -10.23 -30.02 22.32
CA VAL A 170 -11.18 -30.63 23.27
C VAL A 170 -11.85 -31.77 22.55
#